data_5c4395d55a108489fa1a1ac02894ecce
#
_entry.id   5c4395d55a108489fa1a1ac02894ecce
#
_cell.length_a   1.000
_cell.length_b   1.000
_cell.length_c   1.000
_cell.angle_alpha   90.00
_cell.angle_beta   90.00
_cell.angle_gamma   90.00
#
_symmetry.space_group_name_H-M   'P 1'
#
loop_
_entity.id
_entity.type
_entity.pdbx_description
1 polymer ?
#
loop_
_entity_poly.entity_id
_entity_poly.type
_entity_poly.pdbx_seq_one_letter_code
_entity_poly.pdbx_strand_id
1 'polypeptide(L)'
;MMILVYRYRVKSLTGLLNRQSRAVNFVWNYCNDRQKDALRFGRRWHTGFDLNKLTTGSSRELGLHSGTVNAVCEQYARSRSQKKRPCLRYRGRKTLAWVPFKGRELKREGNAFCFAGNTFRVFYSRPLPEGKIKDGSNFACDRRGNWFLNIAIEVPVPQARPLVRAIGIDLGLKDFATLSDGGKIDAQRIYRSAEKALAVAQRTRKKRRVKAIHAQIAHRRSDFLHKLSARIVRDFDYIVVGNVNASTLAKTKMAKSVLDAGWSDFRNQLAYKAVRHGAWFEEVNEAFSTQTCSGCGALPDSRPKGIAGLGIREWQCSECGCLHDRDQNAALNILRRGRAMPVVGIPVL
;
A
#
# COMPACT_ATOMS: atom_id res chain seq x y z
N MET A 1 18.92 -2.79 -7.32
CA MET A 1 17.94 -3.90 -7.20
C MET A 1 16.71 -3.41 -6.48
N MET A 2 15.49 -3.84 -6.90
CA MET A 2 14.22 -3.50 -6.26
C MET A 2 13.44 -4.77 -5.94
N ILE A 3 12.56 -4.70 -4.91
CA ILE A 3 11.69 -5.83 -4.56
C ILE A 3 10.27 -5.53 -5.03
N LEU A 4 9.72 -6.41 -5.86
CA LEU A 4 8.33 -6.38 -6.28
C LEU A 4 7.54 -7.48 -5.58
N VAL A 5 6.28 -7.21 -5.27
CA VAL A 5 5.38 -8.22 -4.70
C VAL A 5 4.33 -8.63 -5.74
N TYR A 6 4.32 -9.91 -6.06
CA TYR A 6 3.33 -10.52 -6.94
C TYR A 6 2.34 -11.33 -6.10
N ARG A 7 1.07 -11.14 -6.37
CA ARG A 7 -0.01 -11.81 -5.65
C ARG A 7 -0.86 -12.63 -6.59
N TYR A 8 -0.93 -13.94 -6.36
CA TYR A 8 -1.72 -14.89 -7.13
C TYR A 8 -2.76 -15.57 -6.25
N ARG A 9 -4.01 -15.70 -6.71
CA ARG A 9 -5.04 -16.45 -5.99
C ARG A 9 -4.76 -17.95 -6.09
N VAL A 10 -4.72 -18.64 -4.96
CA VAL A 10 -4.53 -20.10 -4.89
C VAL A 10 -5.82 -20.82 -5.25
N LYS A 11 -5.71 -21.85 -6.09
CA LYS A 11 -6.84 -22.69 -6.57
C LYS A 11 -6.94 -24.02 -5.84
N SER A 12 -5.82 -24.55 -5.33
CA SER A 12 -5.73 -25.91 -4.78
C SER A 12 -5.15 -25.91 -3.37
N LEU A 13 -5.32 -27.03 -2.65
CA LEU A 13 -4.69 -27.28 -1.34
C LEU A 13 -5.03 -26.26 -0.24
N THR A 14 -6.16 -25.55 -0.34
CA THR A 14 -6.59 -24.56 0.66
C THR A 14 -6.83 -25.19 2.04
N GLY A 15 -7.27 -26.45 2.08
CA GLY A 15 -7.42 -27.23 3.31
C GLY A 15 -6.07 -27.48 4.01
N LEU A 16 -5.01 -27.77 3.25
CA LEU A 16 -3.65 -27.90 3.76
C LEU A 16 -3.17 -26.58 4.37
N LEU A 17 -3.33 -25.47 3.64
CA LEU A 17 -2.96 -24.14 4.13
C LEU A 17 -3.73 -23.76 5.41
N ASN A 18 -5.01 -24.13 5.52
CA ASN A 18 -5.79 -23.93 6.75
C ASN A 18 -5.19 -24.70 7.94
N ARG A 19 -4.76 -25.96 7.75
CA ARG A 19 -4.09 -26.72 8.80
C ARG A 19 -2.76 -26.09 9.17
N GLN A 20 -1.90 -25.81 8.19
CA GLN A 20 -0.59 -25.19 8.40
C GLN A 20 -0.70 -23.83 9.11
N SER A 21 -1.71 -23.01 8.78
CA SER A 21 -1.88 -21.72 9.44
C SER A 21 -2.26 -21.82 10.93
N ARG A 22 -2.92 -22.91 11.32
CA ARG A 22 -3.17 -23.17 12.76
C ARG A 22 -1.87 -23.51 13.49
N ALA A 23 -1.04 -24.34 12.87
CA ALA A 23 0.28 -24.65 13.40
C ALA A 23 1.20 -23.42 13.46
N VAL A 24 1.15 -22.54 12.44
CA VAL A 24 1.83 -21.23 12.45
C VAL A 24 1.37 -20.36 13.63
N ASN A 25 0.06 -20.32 13.90
CA ASN A 25 -0.45 -19.59 15.07
C ASN A 25 0.07 -20.19 16.39
N PHE A 26 0.19 -21.50 16.47
CA PHE A 26 0.76 -22.17 17.64
C PHE A 26 2.22 -21.77 17.85
N VAL A 27 3.06 -21.83 16.80
CA VAL A 27 4.47 -21.39 16.86
C VAL A 27 4.57 -19.93 17.29
N TRP A 28 3.75 -19.04 16.71
CA TRP A 28 3.70 -17.63 17.10
C TRP A 28 3.39 -17.44 18.59
N ASN A 29 2.39 -18.17 19.08
CA ASN A 29 1.98 -18.10 20.48
C ASN A 29 3.05 -18.65 21.41
N TYR A 30 3.69 -19.75 21.03
CA TYR A 30 4.84 -20.28 21.74
C TYR A 30 5.98 -19.26 21.85
N CYS A 31 6.34 -18.56 20.75
CA CYS A 31 7.32 -17.49 20.80
C CYS A 31 6.91 -16.39 21.80
N ASN A 32 5.63 -16.06 21.87
CA ASN A 32 5.11 -15.06 22.80
C ASN A 32 5.20 -15.52 24.26
N ASP A 33 4.96 -16.80 24.54
CA ASP A 33 5.10 -17.40 25.86
C ASP A 33 6.57 -17.44 26.30
N ARG A 34 7.48 -17.89 25.42
CA ARG A 34 8.93 -17.86 25.72
C ARG A 34 9.42 -16.43 26.03
N GLN A 35 8.90 -15.44 25.31
CA GLN A 35 9.23 -14.05 25.58
C GLN A 35 8.69 -13.59 26.93
N LYS A 36 7.47 -13.98 27.32
CA LYS A 36 6.92 -13.68 28.65
C LYS A 36 7.75 -14.28 29.77
N ASP A 37 8.17 -15.53 29.59
CA ASP A 37 9.03 -16.19 30.56
C ASP A 37 10.38 -15.47 30.69
N ALA A 38 10.98 -15.06 29.56
CA ALA A 38 12.22 -14.27 29.58
C ALA A 38 12.04 -12.97 30.39
N LEU A 39 10.92 -12.26 30.22
CA LEU A 39 10.61 -11.07 30.98
C LEU A 39 10.41 -11.35 32.47
N ARG A 40 9.66 -12.41 32.80
CA ARG A 40 9.42 -12.83 34.19
C ARG A 40 10.70 -13.08 34.96
N PHE A 41 11.72 -13.62 34.27
CA PHE A 41 13.03 -13.93 34.87
C PHE A 41 14.08 -12.87 34.60
N GLY A 42 13.72 -11.66 34.20
CA GLY A 42 14.65 -10.55 33.93
C GLY A 42 15.64 -10.80 32.79
N ARG A 43 15.34 -11.74 31.89
CA ARG A 43 16.22 -12.08 30.77
C ARG A 43 16.03 -11.15 29.60
N ARG A 44 17.05 -11.07 28.73
CA ARG A 44 16.98 -10.31 27.48
C ARG A 44 15.84 -10.81 26.57
N TRP A 45 15.38 -9.96 25.69
CA TRP A 45 14.42 -10.32 24.67
C TRP A 45 15.02 -11.33 23.68
N HIS A 46 14.29 -12.42 23.41
CA HIS A 46 14.73 -13.41 22.45
C HIS A 46 14.85 -12.82 21.05
N THR A 47 15.98 -13.08 20.38
CA THR A 47 16.15 -12.81 18.96
C THR A 47 15.41 -13.86 18.12
N GLY A 48 15.30 -13.63 16.80
CA GLY A 48 14.77 -14.69 15.90
C GLY A 48 15.62 -15.94 15.95
N PHE A 49 16.95 -15.81 16.12
CA PHE A 49 17.86 -16.93 16.25
C PHE A 49 17.65 -17.73 17.54
N ASP A 50 17.46 -17.06 18.67
CA ASP A 50 17.16 -17.72 19.94
C ASP A 50 15.86 -18.53 19.84
N LEU A 51 14.82 -17.95 19.23
CA LEU A 51 13.55 -18.63 19.01
C LEU A 51 13.66 -19.81 18.05
N ASN A 52 14.49 -19.71 17.00
CA ASN A 52 14.77 -20.84 16.10
C ASN A 52 15.39 -22.01 16.83
N LYS A 53 16.35 -21.74 17.75
CA LYS A 53 16.93 -22.80 18.60
C LYS A 53 15.88 -23.47 19.48
N LEU A 54 15.00 -22.69 20.11
CA LEU A 54 13.91 -23.22 20.97
C LEU A 54 12.85 -24.01 20.22
N THR A 55 12.73 -23.84 18.91
CA THR A 55 11.76 -24.54 18.06
C THR A 55 12.39 -25.63 17.19
N THR A 56 13.68 -25.92 17.36
CA THR A 56 14.38 -26.97 16.62
C THR A 56 13.68 -28.32 16.81
N GLY A 57 13.47 -29.07 15.72
CA GLY A 57 12.81 -30.36 15.71
C GLY A 57 11.27 -30.34 15.64
N SER A 58 10.61 -29.22 15.97
CA SER A 58 9.13 -29.13 16.03
C SER A 58 8.41 -29.21 14.67
N SER A 59 9.13 -29.02 13.57
CA SER A 59 8.54 -28.93 12.22
C SER A 59 7.78 -30.19 11.81
N ARG A 60 8.30 -31.37 12.15
CA ARG A 60 7.70 -32.69 11.81
C ARG A 60 6.36 -32.88 12.53
N GLU A 61 6.33 -32.66 13.83
CA GLU A 61 5.11 -32.79 14.66
C GLU A 61 4.02 -31.80 14.26
N LEU A 62 4.43 -30.59 13.87
CA LEU A 62 3.52 -29.53 13.46
C LEU A 62 3.05 -29.64 12.00
N GLY A 63 3.59 -30.57 11.21
CA GLY A 63 3.32 -30.68 9.78
C GLY A 63 3.69 -29.41 8.99
N LEU A 64 4.75 -28.73 9.43
CA LEU A 64 5.27 -27.53 8.81
C LEU A 64 6.65 -27.78 8.20
N HIS A 65 6.99 -27.03 7.16
CA HIS A 65 8.37 -26.96 6.70
C HIS A 65 9.23 -26.22 7.74
N SER A 66 10.47 -26.68 7.98
CA SER A 66 11.37 -26.05 8.96
C SER A 66 11.60 -24.57 8.71
N GLY A 67 11.76 -24.18 7.45
CA GLY A 67 11.87 -22.78 7.07
C GLY A 67 10.62 -21.94 7.38
N THR A 68 9.43 -22.55 7.40
CA THR A 68 8.20 -21.89 7.87
C THR A 68 8.28 -21.58 9.36
N VAL A 69 8.71 -22.55 10.19
CA VAL A 69 8.90 -22.35 11.63
C VAL A 69 9.89 -21.22 11.88
N ASN A 70 11.04 -21.25 11.23
CA ASN A 70 12.07 -20.20 11.34
C ASN A 70 11.53 -18.83 10.89
N ALA A 71 10.80 -18.78 9.77
CA ALA A 71 10.21 -17.53 9.28
C ALA A 71 9.19 -16.92 10.27
N VAL A 72 8.43 -17.75 10.99
CA VAL A 72 7.50 -17.31 12.04
C VAL A 72 8.28 -16.72 13.22
N CYS A 73 9.31 -17.38 13.70
CA CYS A 73 10.15 -16.95 14.82
C CYS A 73 10.83 -15.61 14.52
N GLU A 74 11.44 -15.49 13.35
CA GLU A 74 12.09 -14.27 12.89
C GLU A 74 11.07 -13.10 12.72
N GLN A 75 9.91 -13.40 12.12
CA GLN A 75 8.86 -12.38 11.95
C GLN A 75 8.28 -11.94 13.29
N TYR A 76 8.13 -12.85 14.27
CA TYR A 76 7.73 -12.51 15.63
C TYR A 76 8.73 -11.54 16.27
N ALA A 77 10.01 -11.89 16.27
CA ALA A 77 11.08 -11.06 16.84
C ALA A 77 11.15 -9.68 16.17
N ARG A 78 11.10 -9.63 14.83
CA ARG A 78 11.08 -8.39 14.04
C ARG A 78 9.87 -7.52 14.37
N SER A 79 8.66 -8.10 14.40
CA SER A 79 7.42 -7.37 14.68
C SER A 79 7.39 -6.79 16.08
N ARG A 80 7.93 -7.51 17.06
CA ARG A 80 8.08 -7.06 18.43
C ARG A 80 9.03 -5.86 18.53
N SER A 81 10.21 -5.95 17.91
CA SER A 81 11.21 -4.88 17.88
C SER A 81 10.68 -3.63 17.18
N GLN A 82 10.06 -3.77 16.01
CA GLN A 82 9.47 -2.65 15.27
C GLN A 82 8.37 -1.93 16.07
N LYS A 83 7.57 -2.68 16.82
CA LYS A 83 6.51 -2.11 17.66
C LYS A 83 7.00 -1.63 19.01
N LYS A 84 8.27 -1.81 19.33
CA LYS A 84 8.87 -1.50 20.63
C LYS A 84 8.05 -2.06 21.82
N ARG A 85 7.51 -3.28 21.65
CA ARG A 85 6.65 -3.95 22.66
C ARG A 85 7.31 -5.26 23.08
N PRO A 86 7.36 -5.55 24.40
CA PRO A 86 7.96 -6.78 24.88
C PRO A 86 7.22 -8.04 24.44
N CYS A 87 5.88 -7.98 24.34
CA CYS A 87 5.02 -9.06 23.89
C CYS A 87 4.04 -8.60 22.83
N LEU A 88 3.62 -9.54 21.99
CA LEU A 88 2.61 -9.31 20.96
C LEU A 88 1.28 -9.97 21.32
N ARG A 89 0.21 -9.67 20.56
CA ARG A 89 -1.08 -10.34 20.74
C ARG A 89 -0.98 -11.81 20.33
N TYR A 90 -1.64 -12.68 21.08
CA TYR A 90 -1.85 -14.07 20.68
C TYR A 90 -2.65 -14.18 19.39
N ARG A 91 -2.31 -15.17 18.58
CA ARG A 91 -3.02 -15.48 17.35
C ARG A 91 -4.04 -16.59 17.60
N GLY A 92 -5.29 -16.36 17.22
CA GLY A 92 -6.39 -17.30 17.41
C GLY A 92 -7.26 -17.42 16.15
N ARG A 93 -8.42 -18.05 16.28
CA ARG A 93 -9.36 -18.33 15.17
C ARG A 93 -9.79 -17.09 14.38
N LYS A 94 -9.81 -15.90 14.99
CA LYS A 94 -10.18 -14.62 14.36
C LYS A 94 -9.00 -13.96 13.65
N THR A 95 -7.77 -14.44 13.84
CA THR A 95 -6.58 -13.90 13.16
C THR A 95 -6.58 -14.37 11.70
N LEU A 96 -6.23 -13.48 10.77
CA LEU A 96 -6.09 -13.85 9.37
C LEU A 96 -5.01 -14.93 9.21
N ALA A 97 -5.38 -16.00 8.50
CA ALA A 97 -4.51 -17.13 8.29
C ALA A 97 -3.31 -16.74 7.41
N TRP A 98 -2.14 -17.26 7.74
CA TRP A 98 -0.88 -16.89 7.13
C TRP A 98 0.13 -18.05 7.29
N VAL A 99 0.87 -18.35 6.23
CA VAL A 99 1.94 -19.35 6.21
C VAL A 99 3.15 -18.74 5.50
N PRO A 100 4.15 -18.25 6.25
CA PRO A 100 5.37 -17.70 5.68
C PRO A 100 6.32 -18.83 5.26
N PHE A 101 7.24 -18.51 4.38
CA PHE A 101 8.31 -19.42 3.97
C PHE A 101 9.57 -18.63 3.55
N LYS A 102 10.69 -19.32 3.46
CA LYS A 102 11.93 -18.77 2.92
C LYS A 102 11.88 -18.78 1.39
N GLY A 103 12.28 -17.67 0.75
CA GLY A 103 12.17 -17.52 -0.69
C GLY A 103 12.77 -18.66 -1.51
N ARG A 104 13.90 -19.23 -1.04
CA ARG A 104 14.58 -20.37 -1.66
C ARG A 104 13.77 -21.67 -1.70
N GLU A 105 12.72 -21.77 -0.89
CA GLU A 105 11.91 -22.99 -0.75
C GLU A 105 10.75 -23.03 -1.76
N LEU A 106 10.45 -21.90 -2.41
CA LEU A 106 9.41 -21.83 -3.43
C LEU A 106 10.03 -22.06 -4.80
N LYS A 107 9.59 -23.10 -5.51
CA LYS A 107 9.98 -23.38 -6.89
C LYS A 107 8.81 -23.11 -7.82
N ARG A 108 9.08 -22.53 -8.98
CA ARG A 108 8.08 -22.34 -10.04
C ARG A 108 8.09 -23.53 -10.99
N GLU A 109 6.92 -24.05 -11.31
CA GLU A 109 6.69 -25.14 -12.26
C GLU A 109 5.60 -24.71 -13.25
N GLY A 110 6.01 -24.08 -14.35
CA GLY A 110 5.08 -23.48 -15.32
C GLY A 110 4.18 -22.41 -14.69
N ASN A 111 2.89 -22.68 -14.61
CA ASN A 111 1.87 -21.83 -14.00
C ASN A 111 1.50 -22.25 -12.56
N ALA A 112 2.27 -23.16 -11.97
CA ALA A 112 2.12 -23.63 -10.60
C ALA A 112 3.37 -23.33 -9.78
N PHE A 113 3.28 -23.52 -8.48
CA PHE A 113 4.37 -23.31 -7.54
C PHE A 113 4.49 -24.49 -6.59
N CYS A 114 5.68 -25.05 -6.48
CA CYS A 114 5.98 -26.13 -5.54
C CYS A 114 6.57 -25.54 -4.26
N PHE A 115 6.00 -25.94 -3.12
CA PHE A 115 6.47 -25.61 -1.78
C PHE A 115 6.27 -26.80 -0.84
N ALA A 116 7.33 -27.17 -0.11
CA ALA A 116 7.30 -28.29 0.85
C ALA A 116 6.72 -29.59 0.27
N GLY A 117 7.12 -29.94 -0.95
CA GLY A 117 6.66 -31.15 -1.66
C GLY A 117 5.22 -31.09 -2.19
N ASN A 118 4.57 -29.95 -2.12
CA ASN A 118 3.19 -29.76 -2.59
C ASN A 118 3.13 -28.77 -3.74
N THR A 119 2.41 -29.10 -4.82
CA THR A 119 2.22 -28.23 -5.99
C THR A 119 0.93 -27.43 -5.87
N PHE A 120 1.07 -26.12 -5.73
CA PHE A 120 -0.03 -25.15 -5.61
C PHE A 120 -0.40 -24.58 -6.97
N ARG A 121 -1.59 -24.90 -7.46
CA ARG A 121 -2.17 -24.25 -8.65
C ARG A 121 -2.68 -22.85 -8.29
N VAL A 122 -2.40 -21.88 -9.14
CA VAL A 122 -2.80 -20.48 -8.92
C VAL A 122 -3.54 -19.92 -10.13
N PHE A 123 -4.28 -18.81 -9.95
CA PHE A 123 -4.71 -17.97 -11.06
C PHE A 123 -3.51 -17.13 -11.49
N TYR A 124 -2.82 -17.59 -12.52
CA TYR A 124 -1.62 -16.94 -13.05
C TYR A 124 -2.01 -15.73 -13.90
N SER A 125 -2.45 -14.64 -13.23
CA SER A 125 -3.04 -13.45 -13.87
C SER A 125 -2.03 -12.57 -14.61
N ARG A 126 -0.75 -12.74 -14.32
CA ARG A 126 0.36 -11.99 -14.95
C ARG A 126 1.66 -12.79 -14.82
N PRO A 127 2.60 -12.67 -15.77
CA PRO A 127 3.87 -13.37 -15.69
C PRO A 127 4.68 -12.87 -14.48
N LEU A 128 5.31 -13.81 -13.77
CA LEU A 128 6.31 -13.51 -12.75
C LEU A 128 7.62 -13.20 -13.48
N PRO A 129 8.26 -12.05 -13.24
CA PRO A 129 9.54 -11.74 -13.87
C PRO A 129 10.63 -12.70 -13.41
N GLU A 130 11.71 -12.75 -14.14
CA GLU A 130 12.94 -13.40 -13.70
C GLU A 130 13.56 -12.62 -12.55
N GLY A 131 14.08 -13.34 -11.55
CA GLY A 131 14.66 -12.73 -10.36
C GLY A 131 14.73 -13.69 -9.19
N LYS A 132 15.33 -13.21 -8.10
CA LYS A 132 15.49 -13.99 -6.88
C LYS A 132 14.27 -13.84 -5.98
N ILE A 133 13.59 -14.95 -5.66
CA ILE A 133 12.51 -14.94 -4.67
C ILE A 133 13.11 -14.68 -3.29
N LYS A 134 12.57 -13.68 -2.60
CA LYS A 134 13.09 -13.21 -1.31
C LYS A 134 12.25 -13.73 -0.15
N ASP A 135 12.87 -13.73 1.03
CA ASP A 135 12.20 -13.91 2.30
C ASP A 135 11.16 -12.81 2.51
N GLY A 136 10.04 -13.15 3.17
CA GLY A 136 8.84 -12.32 3.23
C GLY A 136 7.74 -12.78 2.28
N SER A 137 8.05 -13.67 1.34
CA SER A 137 7.06 -14.42 0.57
C SER A 137 6.20 -15.28 1.50
N ASN A 138 4.92 -15.42 1.18
CA ASN A 138 4.00 -16.15 2.06
C ASN A 138 2.70 -16.56 1.35
N PHE A 139 1.99 -17.51 1.93
CA PHE A 139 0.57 -17.70 1.67
C PHE A 139 -0.24 -16.92 2.70
N ALA A 140 -1.24 -16.15 2.26
CA ALA A 140 -2.12 -15.38 3.14
C ALA A 140 -3.58 -15.53 2.74
N CYS A 141 -4.46 -15.59 3.74
CA CYS A 141 -5.90 -15.72 3.54
C CYS A 141 -6.60 -14.37 3.76
N ASP A 142 -7.52 -14.03 2.88
CA ASP A 142 -8.37 -12.86 3.07
C ASP A 142 -9.52 -13.12 4.07
N ARG A 143 -10.28 -12.07 4.41
CA ARG A 143 -11.44 -12.18 5.33
C ARG A 143 -12.59 -13.02 4.78
N ARG A 144 -12.56 -13.40 3.51
CA ARG A 144 -13.55 -14.24 2.84
C ARG A 144 -13.14 -15.71 2.76
N GLY A 145 -11.92 -16.05 3.22
CA GLY A 145 -11.38 -17.40 3.16
C GLY A 145 -10.63 -17.72 1.85
N ASN A 146 -10.37 -16.73 0.98
CA ASN A 146 -9.59 -16.95 -0.22
C ASN A 146 -8.09 -16.89 0.11
N TRP A 147 -7.33 -17.88 -0.35
CA TRP A 147 -5.90 -17.92 -0.20
C TRP A 147 -5.16 -17.29 -1.38
N PHE A 148 -4.10 -16.60 -1.07
CA PHE A 148 -3.21 -15.95 -2.03
C PHE A 148 -1.77 -16.31 -1.74
N LEU A 149 -1.01 -16.56 -2.79
CA LEU A 149 0.44 -16.65 -2.77
C LEU A 149 1.01 -15.27 -3.08
N ASN A 150 1.72 -14.69 -2.12
CA ASN A 150 2.44 -13.44 -2.26
C ASN A 150 3.93 -13.76 -2.44
N ILE A 151 4.50 -13.37 -3.56
CA ILE A 151 5.90 -13.61 -3.91
C ILE A 151 6.62 -12.27 -3.91
N ALA A 152 7.55 -12.09 -2.99
CA ALA A 152 8.51 -11.01 -3.01
C ALA A 152 9.66 -11.42 -3.93
N ILE A 153 9.88 -10.71 -5.03
CA ILE A 153 10.92 -11.00 -6.01
C ILE A 153 11.84 -9.81 -6.20
N GLU A 154 13.13 -10.05 -6.17
CA GLU A 154 14.16 -9.06 -6.42
C GLU A 154 14.48 -9.01 -7.90
N VAL A 155 14.37 -7.82 -8.48
CA VAL A 155 14.63 -7.58 -9.90
C VAL A 155 15.59 -6.38 -10.07
N PRO A 156 16.28 -6.26 -11.19
CA PRO A 156 17.06 -5.06 -11.50
C PRO A 156 16.17 -3.80 -11.47
N VAL A 157 16.73 -2.68 -11.04
CA VAL A 157 16.10 -1.36 -11.23
C VAL A 157 16.31 -0.96 -12.68
N PRO A 158 15.28 -0.59 -13.45
CA PRO A 158 15.44 -0.12 -14.80
C PRO A 158 16.23 1.20 -14.82
N GLN A 159 16.83 1.49 -15.94
CA GLN A 159 17.49 2.77 -16.17
C GLN A 159 16.46 3.90 -16.08
N ALA A 160 16.86 5.03 -15.47
CA ALA A 160 16.02 6.22 -15.40
C ALA A 160 15.74 6.76 -16.80
N ARG A 161 14.50 7.15 -17.06
CA ARG A 161 14.10 7.79 -18.31
C ARG A 161 14.57 9.25 -18.34
N PRO A 162 14.84 9.81 -19.53
CA PRO A 162 15.02 11.25 -19.67
C PRO A 162 13.79 12.01 -19.15
N LEU A 163 13.99 13.15 -18.51
CA LEU A 163 12.91 13.95 -17.93
C LEU A 163 12.36 14.91 -18.99
N VAL A 164 11.48 14.42 -19.84
CA VAL A 164 10.85 15.20 -20.91
C VAL A 164 9.47 15.73 -20.48
N ARG A 165 8.65 14.86 -19.88
CA ARG A 165 7.26 15.19 -19.51
C ARG A 165 7.10 15.18 -17.99
N ALA A 166 6.82 16.34 -17.43
CA ALA A 166 6.58 16.53 -16.01
C ALA A 166 5.10 16.83 -15.71
N ILE A 167 4.60 16.36 -14.54
CA ILE A 167 3.24 16.60 -14.10
C ILE A 167 3.19 16.89 -12.60
N GLY A 168 2.43 17.91 -12.20
CA GLY A 168 2.03 18.17 -10.83
C GLY A 168 0.62 17.66 -10.58
N ILE A 169 0.36 17.10 -9.42
CA ILE A 169 -0.91 16.49 -9.06
C ILE A 169 -1.40 17.03 -7.73
N ASP A 170 -2.53 17.72 -7.75
CA ASP A 170 -3.29 18.13 -6.57
C ASP A 170 -4.39 17.09 -6.28
N LEU A 171 -4.45 16.59 -5.03
CA LEU A 171 -5.40 15.54 -4.62
C LEU A 171 -6.62 16.17 -3.93
N GLY A 172 -7.81 15.92 -4.48
CA GLY A 172 -9.06 16.51 -4.01
C GLY A 172 -10.17 15.51 -3.70
N LEU A 173 -11.27 16.01 -3.11
CA LEU A 173 -12.49 15.22 -2.81
C LEU A 173 -13.62 15.46 -3.82
N LYS A 174 -13.65 16.64 -4.49
CA LYS A 174 -14.60 16.92 -5.57
C LYS A 174 -14.17 16.16 -6.81
N ASP A 175 -13.01 16.50 -7.32
CA ASP A 175 -12.24 15.72 -8.27
C ASP A 175 -11.22 14.90 -7.49
N PHE A 176 -10.95 13.67 -7.92
CA PHE A 176 -9.97 12.81 -7.24
C PHE A 176 -8.57 13.39 -7.33
N ALA A 177 -8.24 13.97 -8.46
CA ALA A 177 -7.00 14.68 -8.71
C ALA A 177 -7.17 15.72 -9.82
N THR A 178 -6.50 16.86 -9.69
CA THR A 178 -6.33 17.85 -10.75
C THR A 178 -4.86 17.86 -11.17
N LEU A 179 -4.61 17.83 -12.46
CA LEU A 179 -3.28 17.79 -13.05
C LEU A 179 -2.83 19.20 -13.47
N SER A 180 -1.53 19.46 -13.47
CA SER A 180 -0.96 20.76 -13.87
C SER A 180 -1.18 21.11 -15.34
N ASP A 181 -1.50 20.11 -16.19
CA ASP A 181 -1.89 20.31 -17.60
C ASP A 181 -3.38 20.67 -17.78
N GLY A 182 -4.12 20.83 -16.67
CA GLY A 182 -5.55 21.12 -16.66
C GLY A 182 -6.46 19.88 -16.63
N GLY A 183 -5.89 18.70 -16.75
CA GLY A 183 -6.65 17.45 -16.69
C GLY A 183 -7.30 17.24 -15.31
N LYS A 184 -8.58 16.87 -15.28
CA LYS A 184 -9.31 16.53 -14.05
C LYS A 184 -9.72 15.07 -14.05
N ILE A 185 -9.61 14.43 -12.89
CA ILE A 185 -9.90 13.02 -12.68
C ILE A 185 -11.04 12.91 -11.67
N ASP A 186 -12.17 12.37 -12.12
CA ASP A 186 -13.38 12.30 -11.31
C ASP A 186 -13.23 11.41 -10.07
N ALA A 187 -13.80 11.86 -8.97
CA ALA A 187 -13.90 11.08 -7.75
C ALA A 187 -14.94 9.96 -7.92
N GLN A 188 -14.50 8.70 -7.82
CA GLN A 188 -15.33 7.52 -8.09
C GLN A 188 -16.44 7.28 -7.04
N ARG A 189 -16.32 7.83 -5.84
CA ARG A 189 -17.29 7.71 -4.72
C ARG A 189 -17.78 6.28 -4.49
N ILE A 190 -16.88 5.31 -4.56
CA ILE A 190 -17.18 3.87 -4.60
C ILE A 190 -17.90 3.40 -3.34
N TYR A 191 -17.50 3.91 -2.17
CA TYR A 191 -18.18 3.59 -0.93
C TYR A 191 -19.63 4.12 -0.92
N ARG A 192 -19.82 5.38 -1.33
CA ARG A 192 -21.16 6.00 -1.38
C ARG A 192 -22.12 5.26 -2.30
N SER A 193 -21.64 4.79 -3.45
CA SER A 193 -22.48 3.99 -4.37
C SER A 193 -22.94 2.65 -3.76
N ALA A 194 -22.21 2.11 -2.79
CA ALA A 194 -22.53 0.86 -2.12
C ALA A 194 -23.24 1.06 -0.74
N GLU A 195 -23.37 2.29 -0.25
CA GLU A 195 -23.81 2.60 1.12
C GLU A 195 -25.22 2.08 1.40
N LYS A 196 -26.18 2.25 0.48
CA LYS A 196 -27.55 1.74 0.62
C LYS A 196 -27.59 0.20 0.76
N ALA A 197 -26.86 -0.50 -0.12
CA ALA A 197 -26.78 -1.96 -0.08
C ALA A 197 -26.09 -2.47 1.20
N LEU A 198 -25.07 -1.76 1.65
CA LEU A 198 -24.37 -2.05 2.91
C LEU A 198 -25.28 -1.88 4.12
N ALA A 199 -26.04 -0.78 4.19
CA ALA A 199 -26.98 -0.49 5.27
C ALA A 199 -28.08 -1.56 5.37
N VAL A 200 -28.64 -2.00 4.25
CA VAL A 200 -29.63 -3.10 4.19
C VAL A 200 -29.00 -4.39 4.72
N ALA A 201 -27.80 -4.76 4.23
CA ALA A 201 -27.13 -5.99 4.66
C ALA A 201 -26.76 -5.99 6.16
N GLN A 202 -26.44 -4.83 6.72
CA GLN A 202 -26.14 -4.63 8.15
C GLN A 202 -27.41 -4.77 9.00
N ARG A 203 -28.51 -4.10 8.63
CA ARG A 203 -29.81 -4.19 9.32
C ARG A 203 -30.34 -5.61 9.34
N THR A 204 -30.22 -6.32 8.22
CA THR A 204 -30.65 -7.73 8.10
C THR A 204 -29.61 -8.73 8.66
N ARG A 205 -28.56 -8.25 9.34
CA ARG A 205 -27.49 -9.05 9.98
C ARG A 205 -26.80 -10.08 9.05
N LYS A 206 -26.86 -9.87 7.73
CA LYS A 206 -26.26 -10.76 6.71
C LYS A 206 -24.74 -10.58 6.64
N LYS A 207 -24.00 -11.07 7.65
CA LYS A 207 -22.55 -10.89 7.82
C LYS A 207 -21.73 -11.26 6.56
N ARG A 208 -22.10 -12.33 5.85
CA ARG A 208 -21.44 -12.74 4.58
C ARG A 208 -21.61 -11.69 3.51
N ARG A 209 -22.81 -11.11 3.35
CA ARG A 209 -23.12 -10.06 2.38
C ARG A 209 -22.34 -8.77 2.70
N VAL A 210 -22.31 -8.36 3.98
CA VAL A 210 -21.51 -7.21 4.44
C VAL A 210 -20.04 -7.38 4.04
N LYS A 211 -19.43 -8.54 4.32
CA LYS A 211 -18.04 -8.82 3.90
C LYS A 211 -17.86 -8.77 2.39
N ALA A 212 -18.82 -9.27 1.62
CA ALA A 212 -18.76 -9.26 0.15
C ALA A 212 -18.82 -7.83 -0.40
N ILE A 213 -19.70 -6.97 0.12
CA ILE A 213 -19.81 -5.56 -0.29
C ILE A 213 -18.50 -4.81 0.04
N HIS A 214 -17.96 -4.94 1.25
CA HIS A 214 -16.67 -4.31 1.58
C HIS A 214 -15.53 -4.80 0.69
N ALA A 215 -15.48 -6.08 0.35
CA ALA A 215 -14.47 -6.61 -0.57
C ALA A 215 -14.65 -6.02 -1.98
N GLN A 216 -15.87 -5.88 -2.46
CA GLN A 216 -16.17 -5.27 -3.76
C GLN A 216 -15.73 -3.80 -3.80
N ILE A 217 -16.03 -3.02 -2.74
CA ILE A 217 -15.57 -1.63 -2.60
C ILE A 217 -14.04 -1.56 -2.68
N ALA A 218 -13.35 -2.38 -1.88
CA ALA A 218 -11.89 -2.42 -1.86
C ALA A 218 -11.29 -2.81 -3.22
N HIS A 219 -11.88 -3.80 -3.92
CA HIS A 219 -11.41 -4.22 -5.24
C HIS A 219 -11.62 -3.14 -6.31
N ARG A 220 -12.79 -2.51 -6.35
CA ARG A 220 -13.08 -1.42 -7.32
C ARG A 220 -12.15 -0.23 -7.09
N ARG A 221 -11.91 0.16 -5.83
CA ARG A 221 -10.95 1.21 -5.49
C ARG A 221 -9.54 0.84 -5.96
N SER A 222 -9.09 -0.35 -5.61
CA SER A 222 -7.75 -0.83 -6.01
C SER A 222 -7.60 -0.86 -7.53
N ASP A 223 -8.60 -1.33 -8.29
CA ASP A 223 -8.58 -1.36 -9.76
C ASP A 223 -8.47 0.05 -10.35
N PHE A 224 -9.29 0.99 -9.86
CA PHE A 224 -9.24 2.40 -10.28
C PHE A 224 -7.86 3.01 -10.04
N LEU A 225 -7.32 2.89 -8.81
CA LEU A 225 -6.03 3.45 -8.45
C LEU A 225 -4.89 2.81 -9.25
N HIS A 226 -4.96 1.49 -9.50
CA HIS A 226 -3.96 0.80 -10.29
C HIS A 226 -3.96 1.22 -11.76
N LYS A 227 -5.14 1.40 -12.37
CA LYS A 227 -5.27 1.89 -13.74
C LYS A 227 -4.78 3.31 -13.89
N LEU A 228 -5.21 4.18 -12.97
CA LEU A 228 -4.82 5.59 -12.97
C LEU A 228 -3.31 5.77 -12.79
N SER A 229 -2.74 5.17 -11.74
CA SER A 229 -1.30 5.30 -11.47
C SER A 229 -0.44 4.66 -12.56
N ALA A 230 -0.92 3.58 -13.22
CA ALA A 230 -0.21 2.99 -14.36
C ALA A 230 -0.22 3.92 -15.59
N ARG A 231 -1.35 4.61 -15.85
CA ARG A 231 -1.46 5.60 -16.93
C ARG A 231 -0.51 6.76 -16.69
N ILE A 232 -0.54 7.37 -15.50
CA ILE A 232 0.30 8.54 -15.17
C ILE A 232 1.79 8.18 -15.31
N VAL A 233 2.24 7.05 -14.74
CA VAL A 233 3.65 6.65 -14.80
C VAL A 233 4.10 6.29 -16.21
N ARG A 234 3.19 5.84 -17.09
CA ARG A 234 3.49 5.61 -18.51
C ARG A 234 3.64 6.93 -19.27
N ASP A 235 2.77 7.90 -18.96
CA ASP A 235 2.61 9.11 -19.75
C ASP A 235 3.57 10.24 -19.31
N PHE A 236 4.13 10.17 -18.09
CA PHE A 236 5.00 11.19 -17.51
C PHE A 236 6.29 10.61 -16.93
N ASP A 237 7.38 11.36 -17.05
CA ASP A 237 8.72 10.97 -16.60
C ASP A 237 9.05 11.56 -15.23
N TYR A 238 8.45 12.70 -14.88
CA TYR A 238 8.58 13.35 -13.59
C TYR A 238 7.20 13.67 -13.01
N ILE A 239 6.90 13.08 -11.86
CA ILE A 239 5.58 13.10 -11.21
C ILE A 239 5.74 13.70 -9.83
N VAL A 240 5.10 14.85 -9.60
CA VAL A 240 5.10 15.55 -8.31
C VAL A 240 3.70 15.55 -7.72
N VAL A 241 3.56 15.11 -6.47
CA VAL A 241 2.24 15.02 -5.81
C VAL A 241 2.27 15.79 -4.48
N GLY A 242 1.19 16.50 -4.17
CA GLY A 242 1.00 17.14 -2.87
C GLY A 242 0.87 16.10 -1.74
N ASN A 243 1.48 16.39 -0.59
CA ASN A 243 1.49 15.48 0.57
C ASN A 243 0.25 15.63 1.46
N VAL A 244 -0.94 15.66 0.87
CA VAL A 244 -2.22 15.75 1.59
C VAL A 244 -2.21 14.90 2.87
N ASN A 245 -2.49 15.54 4.01
CA ASN A 245 -2.54 14.83 5.30
C ASN A 245 -3.86 14.10 5.48
N ALA A 246 -3.99 12.95 4.81
CA ALA A 246 -5.17 12.10 4.87
C ALA A 246 -5.51 11.64 6.31
N SER A 247 -4.51 11.47 7.19
CA SER A 247 -4.73 11.03 8.57
C SER A 247 -5.41 12.07 9.44
N THR A 248 -5.11 13.35 9.24
CA THR A 248 -5.78 14.47 9.92
C THR A 248 -7.19 14.66 9.39
N LEU A 249 -7.38 14.64 8.06
CA LEU A 249 -8.69 14.76 7.43
C LEU A 249 -9.62 13.58 7.75
N ALA A 250 -9.08 12.39 7.96
CA ALA A 250 -9.85 11.21 8.39
C ALA A 250 -10.42 11.32 9.82
N LYS A 251 -10.01 12.32 10.61
CA LYS A 251 -10.59 12.62 11.93
C LYS A 251 -11.74 13.65 11.86
N THR A 252 -12.04 14.18 10.69
CA THR A 252 -13.09 15.18 10.46
C THR A 252 -14.37 14.55 9.92
N LYS A 253 -15.41 15.39 9.71
CA LYS A 253 -16.65 14.99 9.02
C LYS A 253 -16.43 14.45 7.60
N MET A 254 -15.27 14.70 7.00
CA MET A 254 -14.87 14.20 5.68
C MET A 254 -14.28 12.77 5.70
N ALA A 255 -14.13 12.14 6.87
CA ALA A 255 -13.49 10.84 7.05
C ALA A 255 -13.90 9.78 6.02
N LYS A 256 -15.22 9.64 5.76
CA LYS A 256 -15.73 8.67 4.78
C LYS A 256 -15.20 8.94 3.37
N SER A 257 -15.20 10.20 2.95
CA SER A 257 -14.75 10.59 1.60
C SER A 257 -13.24 10.44 1.45
N VAL A 258 -12.47 10.84 2.46
CA VAL A 258 -11.00 10.70 2.49
C VAL A 258 -10.58 9.23 2.43
N LEU A 259 -11.22 8.37 3.24
CA LEU A 259 -10.96 6.93 3.23
C LEU A 259 -11.42 6.27 1.93
N ASP A 260 -12.48 6.79 1.29
CA ASP A 260 -12.95 6.30 0.00
C ASP A 260 -12.02 6.71 -1.14
N ALA A 261 -11.40 7.88 -1.10
CA ALA A 261 -10.43 8.33 -2.09
C ALA A 261 -9.18 7.44 -2.14
N GLY A 262 -8.63 7.06 -0.98
CA GLY A 262 -7.47 6.17 -0.91
C GLY A 262 -6.16 6.83 -1.37
N TRP A 263 -5.96 8.11 -1.10
CA TRP A 263 -4.80 8.89 -1.56
C TRP A 263 -3.46 8.31 -1.15
N SER A 264 -3.35 7.75 0.06
CA SER A 264 -2.10 7.09 0.50
C SER A 264 -1.75 5.88 -0.37
N ASP A 265 -2.76 5.06 -0.74
CA ASP A 265 -2.56 3.92 -1.64
C ASP A 265 -2.16 4.39 -3.04
N PHE A 266 -2.75 5.49 -3.53
CA PHE A 266 -2.42 6.08 -4.81
C PHE A 266 -0.98 6.59 -4.88
N ARG A 267 -0.54 7.39 -3.88
CA ARG A 267 0.85 7.87 -3.78
C ARG A 267 1.84 6.71 -3.71
N ASN A 268 1.57 5.71 -2.86
CA ASN A 268 2.40 4.51 -2.79
C ASN A 268 2.47 3.78 -4.15
N GLN A 269 1.34 3.72 -4.89
CA GLN A 269 1.32 3.10 -6.21
C GLN A 269 2.13 3.89 -7.25
N LEU A 270 2.06 5.21 -7.22
CA LEU A 270 2.89 6.08 -8.07
C LEU A 270 4.37 5.87 -7.74
N ALA A 271 4.76 5.91 -6.47
CA ALA A 271 6.14 5.76 -6.02
C ALA A 271 6.79 4.47 -6.53
N TYR A 272 6.21 3.29 -6.23
CA TYR A 272 6.85 2.05 -6.65
C TYR A 272 6.75 1.78 -8.16
N LYS A 273 5.69 2.28 -8.82
CA LYS A 273 5.57 2.16 -10.28
C LYS A 273 6.52 3.08 -11.00
N ALA A 274 6.75 4.31 -10.51
CA ALA A 274 7.73 5.22 -11.05
C ALA A 274 9.11 4.55 -11.07
N VAL A 275 9.57 4.01 -9.94
CA VAL A 275 10.85 3.26 -9.86
C VAL A 275 10.86 2.11 -10.87
N ARG A 276 9.76 1.35 -10.98
CA ARG A 276 9.66 0.22 -11.92
C ARG A 276 9.75 0.62 -13.39
N HIS A 277 9.35 1.83 -13.74
CA HIS A 277 9.31 2.33 -15.11
C HIS A 277 10.42 3.35 -15.41
N GLY A 278 11.35 3.57 -14.48
CA GLY A 278 12.43 4.54 -14.63
C GLY A 278 11.96 5.99 -14.61
N ALA A 279 10.75 6.28 -14.10
CA ALA A 279 10.25 7.63 -13.90
C ALA A 279 10.63 8.14 -12.50
N TRP A 280 10.61 9.45 -12.32
CA TRP A 280 10.84 10.11 -11.05
C TRP A 280 9.52 10.41 -10.35
N PHE A 281 9.47 10.20 -9.04
CA PHE A 281 8.32 10.49 -8.20
C PHE A 281 8.76 11.25 -6.97
N GLU A 282 8.05 12.31 -6.65
CA GLU A 282 8.31 13.14 -5.48
C GLU A 282 7.01 13.56 -4.79
N GLU A 283 7.01 13.56 -3.46
CA GLU A 283 5.97 14.16 -2.65
C GLU A 283 6.46 15.50 -2.09
N VAL A 284 5.69 16.58 -2.34
CA VAL A 284 6.02 17.92 -1.87
C VAL A 284 5.00 18.45 -0.88
N ASN A 285 5.42 19.37 -0.02
CA ASN A 285 4.50 20.06 0.87
C ASN A 285 3.50 20.91 0.07
N GLU A 286 2.20 20.64 0.22
CA GLU A 286 1.13 21.34 -0.48
C GLU A 286 0.62 22.62 0.24
N ALA A 287 1.16 22.97 1.42
CA ALA A 287 0.72 24.15 2.17
C ALA A 287 0.73 25.40 1.28
N PHE A 288 -0.38 26.13 1.27
CA PHE A 288 -0.59 27.32 0.43
C PHE A 288 -0.57 27.11 -1.10
N SER A 289 -0.53 25.89 -1.61
CA SER A 289 -0.52 25.63 -3.07
C SER A 289 -1.74 26.24 -3.77
N THR A 290 -2.91 26.20 -3.14
CA THR A 290 -4.15 26.80 -3.65
C THR A 290 -4.21 28.34 -3.54
N GLN A 291 -3.32 28.95 -2.76
CA GLN A 291 -3.33 30.38 -2.42
C GLN A 291 -2.20 31.16 -3.07
N THR A 292 -1.07 30.51 -3.38
CA THR A 292 0.05 31.09 -4.11
C THR A 292 -0.33 31.21 -5.57
N CYS A 293 -0.12 32.39 -6.17
CA CYS A 293 -0.33 32.56 -7.60
C CYS A 293 0.71 31.77 -8.39
N SER A 294 0.29 30.86 -9.26
CA SER A 294 1.20 30.09 -10.11
C SER A 294 1.85 30.95 -11.23
N GLY A 295 1.30 32.11 -11.55
CA GLY A 295 1.87 33.07 -12.50
C GLY A 295 3.07 33.82 -11.91
N CYS A 296 2.85 34.59 -10.84
CA CYS A 296 3.88 35.46 -10.26
C CYS A 296 4.55 34.93 -8.98
N GLY A 297 4.01 33.90 -8.33
CA GLY A 297 4.54 33.35 -7.09
C GLY A 297 4.13 34.08 -5.81
N ALA A 298 3.40 35.19 -5.90
CA ALA A 298 2.93 35.96 -4.75
C ALA A 298 1.82 35.24 -3.97
N LEU A 299 1.63 35.65 -2.71
CA LEU A 299 0.47 35.31 -1.87
C LEU A 299 -0.46 36.54 -1.80
N PRO A 300 -1.26 36.82 -2.85
CA PRO A 300 -2.03 38.06 -2.96
C PRO A 300 -3.17 38.09 -1.95
N ASP A 301 -3.67 39.32 -1.66
CA ASP A 301 -4.80 39.48 -0.75
C ASP A 301 -6.12 38.91 -1.30
N SER A 302 -6.27 38.88 -2.61
CA SER A 302 -7.40 38.29 -3.34
C SER A 302 -7.46 36.75 -3.28
N ARG A 303 -6.43 36.10 -2.72
CA ARG A 303 -6.37 34.63 -2.61
C ARG A 303 -7.53 34.03 -1.80
N PRO A 304 -7.99 32.80 -2.08
CA PRO A 304 -9.01 32.13 -1.28
C PRO A 304 -8.46 31.82 0.12
N LYS A 305 -8.97 32.50 1.17
CA LYS A 305 -8.49 32.37 2.56
C LYS A 305 -9.45 31.56 3.41
N GLY A 306 -8.91 30.70 4.28
CA GLY A 306 -9.63 30.01 5.35
C GLY A 306 -10.79 29.12 4.86
N ILE A 307 -11.76 28.86 5.76
CA ILE A 307 -12.93 28.02 5.47
C ILE A 307 -13.86 28.68 4.46
N ALA A 308 -14.04 30.01 4.51
CA ALA A 308 -14.85 30.76 3.56
C ALA A 308 -14.31 30.64 2.13
N GLY A 309 -12.99 30.58 1.95
CA GLY A 309 -12.35 30.39 0.65
C GLY A 309 -12.47 28.98 0.06
N LEU A 310 -12.96 27.98 0.82
CA LEU A 310 -13.10 26.61 0.31
C LEU A 310 -14.09 26.46 -0.85
N GLY A 311 -15.08 27.34 -0.93
CA GLY A 311 -16.08 27.39 -2.02
C GLY A 311 -15.60 28.09 -3.29
N ILE A 312 -14.56 28.93 -3.18
CA ILE A 312 -14.03 29.73 -4.30
C ILE A 312 -13.26 28.79 -5.24
N ARG A 313 -13.70 28.67 -6.48
CA ARG A 313 -13.08 27.81 -7.51
C ARG A 313 -12.23 28.60 -8.48
N GLU A 314 -12.64 29.82 -8.79
CA GLU A 314 -11.94 30.74 -9.67
C GLU A 314 -11.60 32.01 -8.90
N TRP A 315 -10.40 32.53 -9.10
CA TRP A 315 -9.95 33.73 -8.46
C TRP A 315 -8.91 34.47 -9.31
N GLN A 316 -8.85 35.77 -9.19
CA GLN A 316 -7.89 36.64 -9.88
C GLN A 316 -6.82 37.12 -8.91
N CYS A 317 -5.55 37.02 -9.33
CA CYS A 317 -4.42 37.52 -8.56
C CYS A 317 -4.41 39.05 -8.57
N SER A 318 -4.43 39.70 -7.40
CA SER A 318 -4.35 41.16 -7.29
C SER A 318 -2.99 41.75 -7.71
N GLU A 319 -1.92 40.93 -7.70
CA GLU A 319 -0.57 41.40 -8.03
C GLU A 319 -0.27 41.36 -9.54
N CYS A 320 -0.74 40.33 -10.25
CA CYS A 320 -0.41 40.18 -11.67
C CYS A 320 -1.62 40.03 -12.60
N GLY A 321 -2.84 40.08 -12.07
CA GLY A 321 -4.07 39.98 -12.85
C GLY A 321 -4.41 38.61 -13.41
N CYS A 322 -3.58 37.57 -13.20
CA CYS A 322 -3.84 36.22 -13.70
C CYS A 322 -5.11 35.64 -13.10
N LEU A 323 -5.97 35.05 -13.95
CA LEU A 323 -7.13 34.26 -13.55
C LEU A 323 -6.70 32.80 -13.30
N HIS A 324 -7.19 32.21 -12.22
CA HIS A 324 -6.84 30.86 -11.79
C HIS A 324 -8.08 30.02 -11.54
N ASP A 325 -8.12 28.81 -12.12
CA ASP A 325 -8.82 27.69 -11.49
C ASP A 325 -8.01 27.29 -10.26
N ARG A 326 -8.63 27.25 -9.11
CA ARG A 326 -7.96 27.04 -7.82
C ARG A 326 -7.19 25.73 -7.76
N ASP A 327 -7.81 24.66 -8.23
CA ASP A 327 -7.27 23.31 -8.12
C ASP A 327 -6.15 23.11 -9.17
N GLN A 328 -6.28 23.70 -10.39
CA GLN A 328 -5.21 23.73 -11.39
C GLN A 328 -4.03 24.60 -10.95
N ASN A 329 -4.29 25.74 -10.34
CA ASN A 329 -3.25 26.60 -9.74
C ASN A 329 -2.46 25.83 -8.68
N ALA A 330 -3.13 25.03 -7.84
CA ALA A 330 -2.47 24.19 -6.85
C ALA A 330 -1.55 23.16 -7.51
N ALA A 331 -2.01 22.46 -8.55
CA ALA A 331 -1.23 21.46 -9.26
C ALA A 331 0.02 22.08 -9.94
N LEU A 332 -0.09 23.30 -10.50
CA LEU A 332 1.05 24.04 -11.05
C LEU A 332 2.07 24.40 -9.96
N ASN A 333 1.61 24.86 -8.80
CA ASN A 333 2.49 25.20 -7.67
C ASN A 333 3.17 23.94 -7.09
N ILE A 334 2.47 22.79 -7.03
CA ILE A 334 3.03 21.50 -6.64
C ILE A 334 4.16 21.12 -7.60
N LEU A 335 3.93 21.23 -8.91
CA LEU A 335 4.97 20.93 -9.92
C LEU A 335 6.19 21.85 -9.76
N ARG A 336 5.96 23.16 -9.56
CA ARG A 336 7.04 24.14 -9.35
C ARG A 336 7.89 23.81 -8.13
N ARG A 337 7.28 23.36 -7.02
CA ARG A 337 7.99 22.98 -5.79
C ARG A 337 8.89 21.77 -5.97
N GLY A 338 8.48 20.76 -6.72
CA GLY A 338 9.32 19.63 -7.06
C GLY A 338 10.55 20.08 -7.87
N ARG A 339 10.37 20.94 -8.87
CA ARG A 339 11.48 21.48 -9.68
C ARG A 339 12.44 22.40 -8.93
N ALA A 340 11.99 23.00 -7.82
CA ALA A 340 12.83 23.85 -6.97
C ALA A 340 13.79 23.06 -6.06
N MET A 341 13.59 21.77 -5.87
CA MET A 341 14.57 20.89 -5.22
C MET A 341 15.65 20.54 -6.25
N PRO A 342 16.92 20.78 -5.98
CA PRO A 342 17.99 20.40 -6.90
C PRO A 342 18.07 18.87 -6.95
N VAL A 343 17.38 18.28 -7.91
CA VAL A 343 17.67 16.92 -8.32
C VAL A 343 18.96 17.02 -9.12
N VAL A 344 20.04 16.51 -8.56
CA VAL A 344 21.34 16.46 -9.23
C VAL A 344 21.14 15.86 -10.62
N GLY A 345 21.28 16.67 -11.68
CA GLY A 345 21.17 16.25 -13.07
C GLY A 345 19.92 16.71 -13.85
N ILE A 346 19.04 17.55 -13.30
CA ILE A 346 17.93 18.15 -14.05
C ILE A 346 18.28 19.59 -14.42
N PRO A 347 18.34 19.95 -15.73
CA PRO A 347 18.40 21.37 -16.11
C PRO A 347 17.13 22.06 -15.64
N VAL A 348 17.28 23.14 -14.86
CA VAL A 348 16.20 24.12 -14.61
C VAL A 348 15.94 24.82 -15.94
N LEU A 349 14.82 24.52 -16.59
CA LEU A 349 14.33 25.25 -17.76
C LEU A 349 13.63 26.54 -17.31
#